data_ad9bac80fc9ca6a58e69a8f30f9eb579
#
_entry.id   ad9bac80fc9ca6a58e69a8f30f9eb579
#
_cell.length_a   1.000
_cell.length_b   1.000
_cell.length_c   1.000
_cell.angle_alpha   90.00
_cell.angle_beta   90.00
_cell.angle_gamma   90.00
#
_symmetry.space_group_name_H-M   'P 1'
#
loop_
_entity.id
_entity.type
_entity.pdbx_description
1 polymer ?
#
loop_
_entity_poly.entity_id
_entity_poly.type
_entity_poly.pdbx_seq_one_letter_code
_entity_poly.pdbx_strand_id
1 'polypeptide(L)'
;MKKYLLFLIVFATAFHSFAQKLPYPYPVHYLNIQIEGSNHKMAYMDVSPSNPNGETALLLHGKNFNGYYWKDVIAALSKEGYRVIVPDQIGWGRSDKPLIHYSFPLLANNTKQLLDTLEITKVNLVAHSMGGMLATRFAIMYPNTVSRLVLENPIGLEDYSLFVPYQSTDKLYANERQATYESLKKYQQSYYPVWKPEYEQYVQAQLDASITGNKDTNALVNALTYQIIYEQPVVYYFDKIKAPTLLIIGQEDRTVVGKNLLTDEQKKQYGHYPTLGKKIKSLIRKSVLAELAGVGHIPHIQSLAAYSRQLLTFLKERPGGRL
;
A
#
# COMPACT_ATOMS: atom_id res chain seq x y z
N MET A 1 -52.55 44.68 -31.53
CA MET A 1 -52.19 43.40 -30.94
C MET A 1 -50.67 43.35 -30.85
N LYS A 2 -50.09 43.63 -29.67
CA LYS A 2 -48.63 43.57 -29.45
C LYS A 2 -48.29 42.15 -28.86
N LYS A 3 -47.50 41.37 -29.61
CA LYS A 3 -46.98 40.08 -29.17
C LYS A 3 -45.76 40.34 -28.33
N TYR A 4 -45.79 39.98 -27.02
CA TYR A 4 -44.63 39.96 -26.14
C TYR A 4 -43.95 38.59 -26.29
N LEU A 5 -42.70 38.60 -26.76
CA LEU A 5 -41.84 37.45 -26.86
C LEU A 5 -41.11 37.31 -25.53
N LEU A 6 -41.45 36.30 -24.73
CA LEU A 6 -40.82 35.99 -23.44
C LEU A 6 -39.53 35.21 -23.71
N PHE A 7 -38.35 35.82 -23.53
CA PHE A 7 -37.07 35.13 -23.56
C PHE A 7 -36.84 34.44 -22.21
N LEU A 8 -36.91 33.12 -22.19
CA LEU A 8 -36.52 32.32 -21.06
C LEU A 8 -34.98 32.18 -21.06
N ILE A 9 -34.28 32.92 -20.19
CA ILE A 9 -32.85 32.75 -19.96
C ILE A 9 -32.68 31.56 -19.00
N VAL A 10 -32.28 30.41 -19.54
CA VAL A 10 -31.88 29.25 -18.75
C VAL A 10 -30.46 29.52 -18.24
N PHE A 11 -30.34 29.89 -16.96
CA PHE A 11 -29.04 29.90 -16.28
C PHE A 11 -28.60 28.46 -16.08
N ALA A 12 -27.72 27.97 -16.94
CA ALA A 12 -26.96 26.73 -16.69
C ALA A 12 -25.93 27.03 -15.59
N THR A 13 -26.28 26.79 -14.33
CA THR A 13 -25.31 26.76 -13.25
C THR A 13 -24.40 25.54 -13.46
N ALA A 14 -23.22 25.80 -14.03
CA ALA A 14 -22.15 24.81 -14.06
C ALA A 14 -21.75 24.50 -12.58
N PHE A 15 -22.28 23.43 -12.04
CA PHE A 15 -21.76 22.87 -10.79
C PHE A 15 -20.33 22.42 -11.07
N HIS A 16 -19.36 23.28 -10.81
CA HIS A 16 -17.99 22.86 -10.58
C HIS A 16 -18.01 22.08 -9.26
N SER A 17 -18.21 20.77 -9.37
CA SER A 17 -17.92 19.87 -8.27
C SER A 17 -16.42 19.97 -8.01
N PHE A 18 -16.02 20.83 -7.08
CA PHE A 18 -14.71 20.72 -6.46
C PHE A 18 -14.70 19.33 -5.84
N ALA A 19 -13.94 18.41 -6.43
CA ALA A 19 -13.74 17.08 -5.87
C ALA A 19 -13.26 17.29 -4.43
N GLN A 20 -14.14 17.05 -3.47
CA GLN A 20 -13.83 17.24 -2.06
C GLN A 20 -12.81 16.16 -1.70
N LYS A 21 -11.61 16.59 -1.31
CA LYS A 21 -10.51 15.71 -0.91
C LYS A 21 -11.02 14.74 0.16
N LEU A 22 -10.91 13.44 -0.09
CA LEU A 22 -11.37 12.42 0.84
C LEU A 22 -10.68 12.61 2.21
N PRO A 23 -11.47 12.77 3.31
CA PRO A 23 -10.90 12.90 4.64
C PRO A 23 -10.26 11.58 5.08
N TYR A 24 -9.09 11.65 5.70
CA TYR A 24 -8.53 10.48 6.37
C TYR A 24 -9.45 10.04 7.51
N PRO A 25 -9.54 8.73 7.78
CA PRO A 25 -10.50 8.19 8.76
C PRO A 25 -10.19 8.59 10.21
N TYR A 26 -8.93 8.97 10.47
CA TYR A 26 -8.45 9.39 11.78
C TYR A 26 -7.54 10.62 11.65
N PRO A 27 -7.26 11.35 12.77
CA PRO A 27 -6.36 12.49 12.78
C PRO A 27 -5.00 12.15 12.19
N VAL A 28 -4.47 13.07 11.37
CA VAL A 28 -3.15 12.93 10.75
C VAL A 28 -2.16 13.81 11.47
N HIS A 29 -1.10 13.19 11.95
CA HIS A 29 0.07 13.82 12.56
C HIS A 29 1.23 13.89 11.57
N TYR A 30 2.25 14.68 11.88
CA TYR A 30 3.43 14.84 11.05
C TYR A 30 4.69 14.70 11.88
N LEU A 31 5.61 13.85 11.42
CA LEU A 31 6.97 13.75 11.91
C LEU A 31 7.90 14.53 10.97
N ASN A 32 8.73 15.40 11.52
CA ASN A 32 9.81 16.00 10.75
C ASN A 32 10.99 15.02 10.71
N ILE A 33 11.44 14.69 9.50
CA ILE A 33 12.58 13.79 9.26
C ILE A 33 13.59 14.51 8.37
N GLN A 34 14.88 14.23 8.60
CA GLN A 34 15.95 14.73 7.74
C GLN A 34 16.30 13.70 6.68
N ILE A 35 16.28 14.12 5.40
CA ILE A 35 16.68 13.29 4.27
C ILE A 35 17.54 14.16 3.35
N GLU A 36 18.76 13.67 3.01
CA GLU A 36 19.70 14.36 2.11
C GLU A 36 19.93 15.83 2.50
N GLY A 37 20.04 16.10 3.81
CA GLY A 37 20.31 17.46 4.34
C GLY A 37 19.10 18.40 4.42
N SER A 38 17.91 17.95 4.04
CA SER A 38 16.67 18.73 4.07
C SER A 38 15.62 18.14 5.01
N ASN A 39 14.77 19.00 5.59
CA ASN A 39 13.66 18.59 6.45
C ASN A 39 12.42 18.28 5.61
N HIS A 40 11.80 17.15 5.88
CA HIS A 40 10.57 16.70 5.24
C HIS A 40 9.56 16.23 6.28
N LYS A 41 8.28 16.36 5.93
CA LYS A 41 7.16 15.94 6.80
C LYS A 41 6.67 14.57 6.38
N MET A 42 6.75 13.60 7.28
CA MET A 42 6.14 12.28 7.13
C MET A 42 4.80 12.28 7.86
N ALA A 43 3.71 12.07 7.12
CA ALA A 43 2.36 12.01 7.67
C ALA A 43 2.08 10.61 8.23
N TYR A 44 1.33 10.53 9.32
CA TYR A 44 0.88 9.27 9.91
C TYR A 44 -0.40 9.44 10.70
N MET A 45 -1.17 8.35 10.82
CA MET A 45 -2.25 8.23 11.81
C MET A 45 -1.73 7.41 13.00
N ASP A 46 -2.11 7.81 14.21
CA ASP A 46 -1.87 7.11 15.48
C ASP A 46 -3.19 6.91 16.19
N VAL A 47 -3.68 5.69 16.20
CA VAL A 47 -5.00 5.36 16.72
C VAL A 47 -4.87 4.50 17.97
N SER A 48 -5.17 5.13 19.10
CA SER A 48 -5.22 4.45 20.41
C SER A 48 -6.55 3.72 20.59
N PRO A 49 -6.56 2.47 21.04
CA PRO A 49 -7.78 1.74 21.33
C PRO A 49 -8.40 2.17 22.67
N SER A 50 -9.71 1.99 22.83
CA SER A 50 -10.39 2.27 24.10
C SER A 50 -9.96 1.31 25.23
N ASN A 51 -9.64 0.06 24.90
CA ASN A 51 -9.18 -0.96 25.84
C ASN A 51 -7.83 -1.55 25.35
N PRO A 52 -6.69 -0.96 25.74
CA PRO A 52 -5.39 -1.38 25.23
C PRO A 52 -5.00 -2.81 25.63
N ASN A 53 -4.50 -3.60 24.66
CA ASN A 53 -3.92 -4.92 24.92
C ASN A 53 -2.39 -4.86 25.11
N GLY A 54 -1.79 -3.66 25.03
CA GLY A 54 -0.34 -3.44 25.16
C GLY A 54 0.45 -3.68 23.87
N GLU A 55 -0.18 -4.08 22.77
CA GLU A 55 0.49 -4.33 21.48
C GLU A 55 0.20 -3.22 20.46
N THR A 56 1.18 -2.99 19.58
CA THR A 56 1.07 -2.02 18.48
C THR A 56 1.08 -2.75 17.14
N ALA A 57 0.17 -2.36 16.25
CA ALA A 57 0.17 -2.74 14.84
C ALA A 57 0.70 -1.57 13.99
N LEU A 58 1.62 -1.87 13.07
CA LEU A 58 2.14 -0.94 12.07
C LEU A 58 1.64 -1.36 10.68
N LEU A 59 0.92 -0.48 9.98
CA LEU A 59 0.33 -0.81 8.67
C LEU A 59 1.09 -0.08 7.54
N LEU A 60 1.66 -0.82 6.59
CA LEU A 60 2.41 -0.28 5.45
C LEU A 60 1.63 -0.47 4.15
N HIS A 61 1.36 0.65 3.46
CA HIS A 61 0.53 0.69 2.26
C HIS A 61 1.25 0.25 0.98
N GLY A 62 0.46 -0.12 -0.04
CA GLY A 62 0.93 -0.42 -1.40
C GLY A 62 1.24 0.84 -2.23
N LYS A 63 1.86 0.65 -3.41
CA LYS A 63 2.36 1.71 -4.31
C LYS A 63 1.30 2.77 -4.65
N ASN A 64 0.09 2.34 -4.99
CA ASN A 64 -0.98 3.22 -5.48
C ASN A 64 -1.95 3.67 -4.38
N PHE A 65 -1.57 3.48 -3.12
CA PHE A 65 -2.40 3.73 -1.97
C PHE A 65 -1.69 4.61 -0.94
N ASN A 66 -2.40 4.95 0.11
CA ASN A 66 -1.94 5.70 1.27
C ASN A 66 -2.70 5.20 2.51
N GLY A 67 -2.49 5.81 3.67
CA GLY A 67 -3.13 5.39 4.91
C GLY A 67 -4.66 5.29 4.88
N TYR A 68 -5.32 6.00 3.97
CA TYR A 68 -6.79 6.02 3.86
C TYR A 68 -7.40 4.63 3.67
N TYR A 69 -6.81 3.79 2.84
CA TYR A 69 -7.42 2.48 2.50
C TYR A 69 -7.37 1.45 3.64
N TRP A 70 -6.62 1.72 4.69
CA TRP A 70 -6.55 0.88 5.88
C TRP A 70 -7.71 1.10 6.88
N LYS A 71 -8.66 2.02 6.60
CA LYS A 71 -9.70 2.48 7.53
C LYS A 71 -10.42 1.35 8.28
N ASP A 72 -10.83 0.29 7.57
CA ASP A 72 -11.58 -0.82 8.15
C ASP A 72 -10.68 -1.79 8.93
N VAL A 73 -9.41 -1.93 8.54
CA VAL A 73 -8.39 -2.70 9.27
C VAL A 73 -8.01 -1.97 10.55
N ILE A 74 -7.86 -0.64 10.52
CA ILE A 74 -7.62 0.18 11.72
C ILE A 74 -8.75 -0.05 12.72
N ALA A 75 -10.00 0.05 12.27
CA ALA A 75 -11.18 -0.16 13.13
C ALA A 75 -11.19 -1.57 13.74
N ALA A 76 -10.89 -2.60 12.95
CA ALA A 76 -10.85 -3.99 13.41
C ALA A 76 -9.76 -4.21 14.46
N LEU A 77 -8.54 -3.71 14.23
CA LEU A 77 -7.42 -3.84 15.16
C LEU A 77 -7.63 -3.03 16.44
N SER A 78 -8.11 -1.78 16.33
CA SER A 78 -8.39 -0.93 17.48
C SER A 78 -9.49 -1.52 18.38
N LYS A 79 -10.51 -2.15 17.80
CA LYS A 79 -11.54 -2.88 18.56
C LYS A 79 -10.97 -4.03 19.39
N GLU A 80 -9.90 -4.68 18.91
CA GLU A 80 -9.19 -5.77 19.60
C GLU A 80 -8.07 -5.29 20.52
N GLY A 81 -7.99 -3.98 20.75
CA GLY A 81 -7.08 -3.38 21.72
C GLY A 81 -5.68 -3.02 21.19
N TYR A 82 -5.40 -3.14 19.89
CA TYR A 82 -4.13 -2.72 19.31
C TYR A 82 -4.07 -1.20 19.13
N ARG A 83 -2.95 -0.56 19.53
CA ARG A 83 -2.59 0.76 19.02
C ARG A 83 -2.19 0.60 17.56
N VAL A 84 -2.71 1.46 16.66
CA VAL A 84 -2.48 1.29 15.21
C VAL A 84 -1.76 2.51 14.66
N ILE A 85 -0.56 2.28 14.12
CA ILE A 85 0.28 3.30 13.47
C ILE A 85 0.22 3.07 11.95
N VAL A 86 -0.12 4.13 11.20
CA VAL A 86 -0.30 4.05 9.75
C VAL A 86 0.41 5.22 9.09
N PRO A 87 1.69 5.08 8.71
CA PRO A 87 2.38 6.12 7.97
C PRO A 87 1.98 6.15 6.50
N ASP A 88 1.87 7.35 5.95
CA ASP A 88 2.12 7.57 4.54
C ASP A 88 3.64 7.63 4.34
N GLN A 89 4.20 6.77 3.54
CA GLN A 89 5.63 6.82 3.28
C GLN A 89 6.01 8.14 2.58
N ILE A 90 7.25 8.62 2.78
CA ILE A 90 7.77 9.78 2.03
C ILE A 90 7.65 9.47 0.53
N GLY A 91 7.03 10.38 -0.21
CA GLY A 91 6.66 10.18 -1.62
C GLY A 91 5.19 9.84 -1.84
N TRP A 92 4.41 9.53 -0.79
CA TRP A 92 3.00 9.12 -0.90
C TRP A 92 2.06 9.95 -0.04
N GLY A 93 0.78 9.84 -0.34
CA GLY A 93 -0.33 10.35 0.46
C GLY A 93 -0.18 11.81 0.86
N ARG A 94 -0.21 12.05 2.17
CA ARG A 94 -0.05 13.38 2.79
C ARG A 94 1.38 13.69 3.23
N SER A 95 2.32 12.75 3.07
CA SER A 95 3.74 13.00 3.27
C SER A 95 4.31 13.87 2.16
N ASP A 96 5.41 14.54 2.45
CA ASP A 96 6.17 15.30 1.44
C ASP A 96 6.63 14.36 0.32
N LYS A 97 6.81 14.95 -0.87
CA LYS A 97 7.21 14.24 -2.09
C LYS A 97 8.50 14.87 -2.65
N PRO A 98 9.63 14.77 -1.91
CA PRO A 98 10.89 15.34 -2.34
C PRO A 98 11.49 14.58 -3.52
N LEU A 99 12.32 15.28 -4.32
CA LEU A 99 13.16 14.67 -5.34
C LEU A 99 14.45 14.20 -4.69
N ILE A 100 14.49 12.97 -4.24
CA ILE A 100 15.57 12.31 -3.49
C ILE A 100 15.88 10.95 -4.09
N HIS A 101 16.94 10.31 -3.64
CA HIS A 101 17.22 8.91 -3.95
C HIS A 101 16.32 7.99 -3.11
N TYR A 102 15.19 7.53 -3.68
CA TYR A 102 14.29 6.58 -3.02
C TYR A 102 14.93 5.19 -2.94
N SER A 103 14.74 4.53 -1.80
CA SER A 103 15.12 3.13 -1.61
C SER A 103 14.31 2.49 -0.49
N PHE A 104 14.15 1.15 -0.51
CA PHE A 104 13.50 0.46 0.62
C PHE A 104 14.28 0.61 1.93
N PRO A 105 15.63 0.63 1.96
CA PRO A 105 16.37 0.97 3.18
C PRO A 105 16.04 2.36 3.73
N LEU A 106 15.93 3.39 2.87
CA LEU A 106 15.53 4.74 3.30
C LEU A 106 14.12 4.73 3.91
N LEU A 107 13.14 4.13 3.22
CA LEU A 107 11.77 4.07 3.72
C LEU A 107 11.67 3.27 5.03
N ALA A 108 12.44 2.18 5.16
CA ALA A 108 12.53 1.41 6.40
C ALA A 108 13.14 2.23 7.55
N ASN A 109 14.20 3.00 7.28
CA ASN A 109 14.81 3.90 8.27
C ASN A 109 13.85 5.01 8.70
N ASN A 110 13.12 5.64 7.77
CA ASN A 110 12.10 6.64 8.08
C ASN A 110 10.99 6.07 8.97
N THR A 111 10.53 4.85 8.66
CA THR A 111 9.54 4.13 9.46
C THR A 111 10.09 3.82 10.86
N LYS A 112 11.37 3.45 10.98
CA LYS A 112 12.02 3.22 12.28
C LYS A 112 12.12 4.50 13.09
N GLN A 113 12.50 5.64 12.49
CA GLN A 113 12.52 6.95 13.15
C GLN A 113 11.12 7.32 13.70
N LEU A 114 10.05 7.05 12.93
CA LEU A 114 8.68 7.26 13.43
C LEU A 114 8.41 6.44 14.69
N LEU A 115 8.73 5.14 14.69
CA LEU A 115 8.55 4.28 15.86
C LEU A 115 9.37 4.74 17.05
N ASP A 116 10.63 5.17 16.83
CA ASP A 116 11.50 5.68 17.90
C ASP A 116 10.95 6.97 18.52
N THR A 117 10.44 7.89 17.69
CA THR A 117 9.82 9.13 18.15
C THR A 117 8.54 8.86 18.97
N LEU A 118 7.81 7.79 18.65
CA LEU A 118 6.62 7.37 19.37
C LEU A 118 6.92 6.41 20.55
N GLU A 119 8.20 6.18 20.85
CA GLU A 119 8.70 5.28 21.89
C GLU A 119 8.19 3.83 21.73
N ILE A 120 7.97 3.39 20.46
CA ILE A 120 7.48 2.06 20.13
C ILE A 120 8.66 1.15 19.81
N THR A 121 8.94 0.20 20.69
CA THR A 121 10.07 -0.73 20.55
C THR A 121 9.73 -1.98 19.76
N LYS A 122 8.45 -2.40 19.76
CA LYS A 122 7.97 -3.60 19.07
C LYS A 122 6.64 -3.38 18.38
N VAL A 123 6.50 -3.99 17.20
CA VAL A 123 5.27 -3.92 16.40
C VAL A 123 4.89 -5.26 15.80
N ASN A 124 3.59 -5.46 15.60
CA ASN A 124 3.03 -6.40 14.64
C ASN A 124 2.97 -5.66 13.30
N LEU A 125 3.82 -6.04 12.37
CA LEU A 125 3.98 -5.37 11.08
C LEU A 125 3.05 -6.00 10.04
N VAL A 126 2.09 -5.23 9.54
CA VAL A 126 1.12 -5.65 8.52
C VAL A 126 1.36 -4.83 7.26
N ALA A 127 1.49 -5.49 6.12
CA ALA A 127 1.89 -4.82 4.90
C ALA A 127 1.23 -5.42 3.66
N HIS A 128 0.77 -4.53 2.77
CA HIS A 128 0.12 -4.90 1.51
C HIS A 128 0.99 -4.52 0.30
N SER A 129 1.05 -5.40 -0.70
CA SER A 129 1.64 -5.10 -2.02
C SER A 129 3.10 -4.61 -1.90
N MET A 130 3.44 -3.41 -2.41
CA MET A 130 4.77 -2.79 -2.26
C MET A 130 5.16 -2.61 -0.78
N GLY A 131 4.18 -2.34 0.09
CA GLY A 131 4.43 -2.34 1.54
C GLY A 131 5.02 -3.66 2.03
N GLY A 132 4.73 -4.79 1.38
CA GLY A 132 5.32 -6.10 1.66
C GLY A 132 6.82 -6.15 1.32
N MET A 133 7.27 -5.49 0.24
CA MET A 133 8.71 -5.34 -0.05
C MET A 133 9.40 -4.49 1.02
N LEU A 134 8.77 -3.37 1.39
CA LEU A 134 9.26 -2.51 2.48
C LEU A 134 9.30 -3.27 3.81
N ALA A 135 8.24 -4.01 4.16
CA ALA A 135 8.16 -4.78 5.40
C ALA A 135 9.22 -5.90 5.46
N THR A 136 9.49 -6.55 4.33
CA THR A 136 10.58 -7.53 4.21
C THR A 136 11.92 -6.89 4.50
N ARG A 137 12.21 -5.73 3.89
CA ARG A 137 13.45 -4.97 4.15
C ARG A 137 13.51 -4.51 5.61
N PHE A 138 12.43 -3.96 6.15
CA PHE A 138 12.33 -3.52 7.54
C PHE A 138 12.60 -4.67 8.54
N ALA A 139 11.98 -5.82 8.32
CA ALA A 139 12.13 -6.99 9.21
C ALA A 139 13.57 -7.54 9.24
N ILE A 140 14.33 -7.35 8.14
CA ILE A 140 15.74 -7.74 8.06
C ILE A 140 16.65 -6.70 8.74
N MET A 141 16.39 -5.42 8.51
CA MET A 141 17.18 -4.33 9.12
C MET A 141 16.93 -4.19 10.62
N TYR A 142 15.70 -4.41 11.07
CA TYR A 142 15.25 -4.22 12.45
C TYR A 142 14.56 -5.47 13.04
N PRO A 143 15.24 -6.63 13.08
CA PRO A 143 14.60 -7.91 13.44
C PRO A 143 14.07 -7.94 14.87
N ASN A 144 14.63 -7.12 15.76
CA ASN A 144 14.17 -7.03 17.15
C ASN A 144 12.95 -6.14 17.34
N THR A 145 12.58 -5.33 16.33
CA THR A 145 11.41 -4.45 16.34
C THR A 145 10.14 -5.19 15.88
N VAL A 146 10.27 -6.22 15.04
CA VAL A 146 9.14 -6.95 14.47
C VAL A 146 8.79 -8.16 15.34
N SER A 147 7.65 -8.08 16.04
CA SER A 147 7.10 -9.20 16.82
C SER A 147 6.48 -10.27 15.94
N ARG A 148 5.66 -9.84 14.98
CA ARG A 148 5.02 -10.66 13.94
C ARG A 148 4.99 -9.88 12.63
N LEU A 149 5.05 -10.60 11.51
CA LEU A 149 4.96 -10.04 10.17
C LEU A 149 3.74 -10.60 9.45
N VAL A 150 2.94 -9.74 8.85
CA VAL A 150 1.81 -10.12 7.98
C VAL A 150 2.03 -9.52 6.61
N LEU A 151 2.12 -10.38 5.60
CA LEU A 151 2.31 -10.03 4.21
C LEU A 151 1.03 -10.35 3.43
N GLU A 152 0.27 -9.33 3.10
CA GLU A 152 -0.95 -9.40 2.33
C GLU A 152 -0.65 -9.16 0.85
N ASN A 153 -0.86 -10.15 0.02
CA ASN A 153 -0.58 -10.07 -1.44
C ASN A 153 0.67 -9.22 -1.75
N PRO A 154 1.82 -9.51 -1.12
CA PRO A 154 3.02 -8.69 -1.31
C PRO A 154 3.47 -8.79 -2.77
N ILE A 155 3.94 -7.70 -3.38
CA ILE A 155 4.70 -7.78 -4.61
C ILE A 155 6.17 -8.11 -4.31
N GLY A 156 6.99 -8.37 -5.35
CA GLY A 156 8.38 -8.77 -5.17
C GLY A 156 8.56 -10.23 -4.75
N LEU A 157 7.54 -11.08 -4.96
CA LEU A 157 7.65 -12.53 -4.84
C LEU A 157 8.43 -13.15 -6.01
N GLU A 158 8.61 -12.38 -7.06
CA GLU A 158 9.43 -12.62 -8.24
C GLU A 158 10.36 -11.44 -8.47
N ASP A 159 11.49 -11.67 -9.09
CA ASP A 159 12.40 -10.60 -9.53
C ASP A 159 11.94 -10.08 -10.89
N TYR A 160 11.32 -8.92 -10.89
CA TYR A 160 10.79 -8.30 -12.12
C TYR A 160 11.88 -7.96 -13.14
N SER A 161 13.10 -7.70 -12.69
CA SER A 161 14.23 -7.37 -13.58
C SER A 161 14.61 -8.50 -14.54
N LEU A 162 14.21 -9.76 -14.22
CA LEU A 162 14.50 -10.92 -15.04
C LEU A 162 13.55 -11.10 -16.23
N PHE A 163 12.37 -10.46 -16.20
CA PHE A 163 11.36 -10.73 -17.25
C PHE A 163 10.54 -9.50 -17.67
N VAL A 164 10.54 -8.42 -16.89
CA VAL A 164 9.89 -7.16 -17.28
C VAL A 164 10.92 -6.27 -17.97
N PRO A 165 10.65 -5.75 -19.18
CA PRO A 165 11.58 -4.84 -19.85
C PRO A 165 11.81 -3.57 -19.03
N TYR A 166 13.06 -3.16 -18.89
CA TYR A 166 13.44 -1.93 -18.19
C TYR A 166 12.75 -0.70 -18.78
N GLN A 167 12.25 0.16 -17.91
CA GLN A 167 11.70 1.46 -18.28
C GLN A 167 12.53 2.57 -17.63
N SER A 168 13.07 3.50 -18.45
CA SER A 168 13.78 4.66 -17.90
C SER A 168 12.86 5.54 -17.05
N THR A 169 13.43 6.28 -16.11
CA THR A 169 12.69 7.26 -15.29
C THR A 169 11.93 8.26 -16.16
N ASP A 170 12.52 8.74 -17.26
CA ASP A 170 11.86 9.68 -18.18
C ASP A 170 10.60 9.07 -18.81
N LYS A 171 10.67 7.80 -19.23
CA LYS A 171 9.51 7.10 -19.80
C LYS A 171 8.41 6.88 -18.77
N LEU A 172 8.78 6.47 -17.57
CA LEU A 172 7.84 6.34 -16.44
C LEU A 172 7.20 7.68 -16.08
N TYR A 173 8.00 8.74 -15.98
CA TYR A 173 7.53 10.10 -15.72
C TYR A 173 6.54 10.58 -16.80
N ALA A 174 6.86 10.38 -18.09
CA ALA A 174 5.96 10.75 -19.17
C ALA A 174 4.60 10.02 -19.08
N ASN A 175 4.60 8.75 -18.69
CA ASN A 175 3.37 7.98 -18.47
C ASN A 175 2.59 8.48 -17.25
N GLU A 176 3.24 8.75 -16.13
CA GLU A 176 2.60 9.23 -14.90
C GLU A 176 1.97 10.62 -15.09
N ARG A 177 2.59 11.50 -15.89
CA ARG A 177 2.01 12.82 -16.23
C ARG A 177 0.70 12.72 -17.00
N GLN A 178 0.49 11.65 -17.75
CA GLN A 178 -0.71 11.41 -18.57
C GLN A 178 -1.80 10.67 -17.80
N ALA A 179 -1.57 10.33 -16.52
CA ALA A 179 -2.55 9.63 -15.72
C ALA A 179 -3.85 10.43 -15.58
N THR A 180 -4.97 9.79 -15.89
CA THR A 180 -6.33 10.32 -15.74
C THR A 180 -7.09 9.45 -14.75
N TYR A 181 -8.25 9.94 -14.27
CA TYR A 181 -9.14 9.14 -13.44
C TYR A 181 -9.47 7.78 -14.09
N GLU A 182 -9.78 7.77 -15.38
CA GLU A 182 -10.14 6.58 -16.13
C GLU A 182 -8.98 5.58 -16.21
N SER A 183 -7.74 6.08 -16.43
CA SER A 183 -6.55 5.22 -16.45
C SER A 183 -6.26 4.62 -15.07
N LEU A 184 -6.37 5.41 -14.00
CA LEU A 184 -6.22 4.95 -12.61
C LEU A 184 -7.30 3.92 -12.25
N LYS A 185 -8.56 4.18 -12.62
CA LYS A 185 -9.68 3.27 -12.41
C LYS A 185 -9.47 1.95 -13.15
N LYS A 186 -9.11 1.99 -14.43
CA LYS A 186 -8.82 0.80 -15.22
C LYS A 186 -7.69 -0.02 -14.61
N TYR A 187 -6.66 0.64 -14.10
CA TYR A 187 -5.57 -0.05 -13.40
C TYR A 187 -6.05 -0.69 -12.09
N GLN A 188 -6.79 0.03 -11.25
CA GLN A 188 -7.34 -0.54 -10.01
C GLN A 188 -8.37 -1.64 -10.26
N GLN A 189 -9.15 -1.59 -11.34
CA GLN A 189 -10.05 -2.67 -11.73
C GLN A 189 -9.30 -4.00 -11.93
N SER A 190 -8.05 -3.97 -12.38
CA SER A 190 -7.25 -5.17 -12.56
C SER A 190 -6.87 -5.88 -11.25
N TYR A 191 -7.07 -5.25 -10.11
CA TYR A 191 -6.82 -5.80 -8.78
C TYR A 191 -7.93 -6.72 -8.28
N TYR A 192 -9.12 -6.65 -8.88
CA TYR A 192 -10.33 -7.34 -8.41
C TYR A 192 -10.85 -8.29 -9.49
N PRO A 193 -11.24 -9.52 -9.12
CA PRO A 193 -11.94 -10.41 -10.06
C PRO A 193 -13.25 -9.82 -10.58
N VAL A 194 -13.96 -9.09 -9.71
CA VAL A 194 -15.21 -8.37 -10.03
C VAL A 194 -15.14 -6.97 -9.42
N TRP A 195 -15.29 -5.95 -10.27
CA TRP A 195 -15.36 -4.57 -9.81
C TRP A 195 -16.69 -4.25 -9.14
N LYS A 196 -16.62 -3.50 -8.03
CA LYS A 196 -17.81 -3.02 -7.32
C LYS A 196 -17.77 -1.50 -7.13
N PRO A 197 -18.96 -0.83 -7.09
CA PRO A 197 -19.02 0.63 -6.91
C PRO A 197 -18.31 1.14 -5.65
N GLU A 198 -18.33 0.39 -4.55
CA GLU A 198 -17.67 0.76 -3.30
C GLU A 198 -16.14 0.91 -3.42
N TYR A 199 -15.52 0.40 -4.48
CA TYR A 199 -14.08 0.53 -4.72
C TYR A 199 -13.68 1.88 -5.35
N GLU A 200 -14.64 2.64 -5.91
CA GLU A 200 -14.41 3.97 -6.51
C GLU A 200 -13.72 4.94 -5.56
N GLN A 201 -14.02 4.89 -4.26
CA GLN A 201 -13.39 5.74 -3.25
C GLN A 201 -11.86 5.61 -3.22
N TYR A 202 -11.32 4.44 -3.55
CA TYR A 202 -9.86 4.21 -3.54
C TYR A 202 -9.19 4.76 -4.80
N VAL A 203 -9.91 4.77 -5.93
CA VAL A 203 -9.47 5.48 -7.15
C VAL A 203 -9.43 6.98 -6.88
N GLN A 204 -10.47 7.52 -6.23
CA GLN A 204 -10.53 8.92 -5.85
C GLN A 204 -9.40 9.29 -4.89
N ALA A 205 -9.12 8.46 -3.88
CA ALA A 205 -8.01 8.69 -2.94
C ALA A 205 -6.63 8.70 -3.65
N GLN A 206 -6.43 7.85 -4.65
CA GLN A 206 -5.21 7.84 -5.48
C GLN A 206 -5.12 9.11 -6.33
N LEU A 207 -6.21 9.51 -6.99
CA LEU A 207 -6.25 10.74 -7.79
C LEU A 207 -5.95 11.96 -6.92
N ASP A 208 -6.61 12.09 -5.76
CA ASP A 208 -6.40 13.21 -4.83
C ASP A 208 -4.92 13.33 -4.42
N ALA A 209 -4.27 12.20 -4.15
CA ALA A 209 -2.85 12.16 -3.82
C ALA A 209 -1.95 12.58 -5.00
N SER A 210 -2.35 12.27 -6.24
CA SER A 210 -1.58 12.59 -7.45
C SER A 210 -1.68 14.05 -7.87
N ILE A 211 -2.81 14.72 -7.59
CA ILE A 211 -3.06 16.13 -7.96
C ILE A 211 -2.80 17.12 -6.83
N THR A 212 -2.60 16.64 -5.58
CA THR A 212 -2.28 17.51 -4.44
C THR A 212 -0.86 18.04 -4.57
N GLY A 213 -0.71 19.36 -4.59
CA GLY A 213 0.59 20.03 -4.79
C GLY A 213 0.96 20.14 -6.28
N ASN A 214 2.24 19.95 -6.60
CA ASN A 214 2.75 20.03 -7.96
C ASN A 214 2.60 18.68 -8.69
N LYS A 215 1.77 18.65 -9.73
CA LYS A 215 1.48 17.44 -10.53
C LYS A 215 2.75 16.85 -11.16
N ASP A 216 3.65 17.70 -11.68
CA ASP A 216 4.87 17.24 -12.34
C ASP A 216 5.84 16.60 -11.31
N THR A 217 5.99 17.22 -10.14
CA THR A 217 6.77 16.62 -9.04
C THR A 217 6.17 15.27 -8.60
N ASN A 218 4.85 15.20 -8.45
CA ASN A 218 4.17 13.96 -8.07
C ASN A 218 4.40 12.85 -9.11
N ALA A 219 4.31 13.18 -10.40
CA ALA A 219 4.56 12.23 -11.47
C ALA A 219 6.03 11.74 -11.47
N LEU A 220 6.99 12.63 -11.23
CA LEU A 220 8.40 12.25 -11.15
C LEU A 220 8.67 11.37 -9.91
N VAL A 221 8.12 11.71 -8.75
CA VAL A 221 8.24 10.88 -7.54
C VAL A 221 7.58 9.51 -7.75
N ASN A 222 6.45 9.44 -8.44
CA ASN A 222 5.83 8.17 -8.82
C ASN A 222 6.74 7.33 -9.72
N ALA A 223 7.45 7.95 -10.67
CA ALA A 223 8.43 7.26 -11.51
C ALA A 223 9.62 6.75 -10.69
N LEU A 224 10.20 7.59 -9.83
CA LEU A 224 11.33 7.20 -8.96
C LEU A 224 10.95 6.06 -8.01
N THR A 225 9.76 6.10 -7.43
CA THR A 225 9.27 5.05 -6.54
C THR A 225 8.82 3.77 -7.27
N TYR A 226 8.59 3.83 -8.58
CA TYR A 226 8.46 2.65 -9.42
C TYR A 226 9.81 1.96 -9.61
N GLN A 227 10.89 2.71 -9.80
CA GLN A 227 12.23 2.14 -10.00
C GLN A 227 12.68 1.30 -8.81
N ILE A 228 12.40 1.71 -7.57
CA ILE A 228 12.83 0.90 -6.41
C ILE A 228 12.19 -0.49 -6.39
N ILE A 229 10.99 -0.66 -6.95
CA ILE A 229 10.34 -1.98 -7.05
C ILE A 229 11.10 -2.86 -8.05
N TYR A 230 11.54 -2.28 -9.16
CA TYR A 230 12.28 -2.98 -10.21
C TYR A 230 13.73 -3.27 -9.81
N GLU A 231 14.42 -2.29 -9.21
CA GLU A 231 15.87 -2.33 -8.97
C GLU A 231 16.25 -2.97 -7.62
N GLN A 232 15.27 -3.13 -6.70
CA GLN A 232 15.54 -3.63 -5.34
C GLN A 232 14.69 -4.87 -5.03
N PRO A 233 14.87 -5.99 -5.74
CA PRO A 233 14.11 -7.20 -5.52
C PRO A 233 14.33 -7.73 -4.10
N VAL A 234 13.25 -8.16 -3.44
CA VAL A 234 13.28 -8.71 -2.08
C VAL A 234 13.17 -10.23 -2.04
N VAL A 235 12.90 -10.86 -3.18
CA VAL A 235 12.71 -12.32 -3.29
C VAL A 235 13.90 -13.13 -2.76
N TYR A 236 15.10 -12.58 -2.79
CA TYR A 236 16.33 -13.21 -2.32
C TYR A 236 16.55 -13.13 -0.80
N TYR A 237 15.61 -12.55 -0.05
CA TYR A 237 15.78 -12.26 1.37
C TYR A 237 14.70 -12.85 2.27
N PHE A 238 13.72 -13.56 1.75
CA PHE A 238 12.64 -14.14 2.56
C PHE A 238 13.16 -15.17 3.57
N ASP A 239 14.24 -15.88 3.26
CA ASP A 239 14.92 -16.82 4.19
C ASP A 239 15.60 -16.13 5.39
N LYS A 240 15.84 -14.82 5.31
CA LYS A 240 16.44 -14.00 6.38
C LYS A 240 15.41 -13.47 7.39
N ILE A 241 14.12 -13.60 7.12
CA ILE A 241 13.07 -13.15 8.02
C ILE A 241 13.04 -14.04 9.27
N LYS A 242 13.18 -13.41 10.45
CA LYS A 242 13.21 -14.09 11.75
C LYS A 242 11.85 -14.13 12.44
N ALA A 243 11.01 -13.11 12.18
CA ALA A 243 9.71 -12.97 12.78
C ALA A 243 8.75 -14.08 12.33
N PRO A 244 7.87 -14.59 13.21
CA PRO A 244 6.71 -15.37 12.78
C PRO A 244 5.94 -14.60 11.71
N THR A 245 5.59 -15.26 10.59
CA THR A 245 5.04 -14.60 9.41
C THR A 245 3.74 -15.24 8.95
N LEU A 246 2.72 -14.42 8.72
CA LEU A 246 1.50 -14.81 8.02
C LEU A 246 1.53 -14.27 6.59
N LEU A 247 1.35 -15.16 5.63
CA LEU A 247 1.08 -14.81 4.23
C LEU A 247 -0.42 -14.89 4.01
N ILE A 248 -1.07 -13.79 3.62
CA ILE A 248 -2.49 -13.77 3.20
C ILE A 248 -2.50 -13.56 1.69
N ILE A 249 -2.94 -14.58 0.95
CA ILE A 249 -2.85 -14.60 -0.51
C ILE A 249 -4.24 -14.80 -1.13
N GLY A 250 -4.71 -13.77 -1.84
CA GLY A 250 -5.88 -13.86 -2.70
C GLY A 250 -5.59 -14.76 -3.89
N GLN A 251 -6.40 -15.80 -4.08
CA GLN A 251 -6.13 -16.83 -5.07
C GLN A 251 -6.39 -16.38 -6.51
N GLU A 252 -7.09 -15.24 -6.68
CA GLU A 252 -7.32 -14.62 -8.01
C GLU A 252 -6.32 -13.48 -8.30
N ASP A 253 -5.36 -13.25 -7.43
CA ASP A 253 -4.32 -12.24 -7.72
C ASP A 253 -3.41 -12.69 -8.86
N ARG A 254 -3.20 -11.77 -9.79
CA ARG A 254 -2.33 -11.93 -10.97
C ARG A 254 -1.49 -10.68 -11.20
N THR A 255 -1.17 -9.96 -10.11
CA THR A 255 -0.45 -8.69 -10.17
C THR A 255 1.01 -8.92 -10.54
N VAL A 256 1.46 -8.22 -11.58
CA VAL A 256 2.86 -8.08 -11.97
C VAL A 256 3.11 -6.61 -12.25
N VAL A 257 4.11 -6.02 -11.63
CA VAL A 257 4.51 -4.64 -11.91
C VAL A 257 5.12 -4.59 -13.31
N GLY A 258 4.54 -3.76 -14.21
CA GLY A 258 4.91 -3.75 -15.63
C GLY A 258 4.23 -4.83 -16.47
N LYS A 259 3.15 -5.45 -16.01
CA LYS A 259 2.41 -6.51 -16.72
C LYS A 259 2.01 -6.14 -18.15
N ASN A 260 1.73 -4.86 -18.40
CA ASN A 260 1.39 -4.36 -19.74
C ASN A 260 2.55 -4.43 -20.76
N LEU A 261 3.77 -4.66 -20.30
CA LEU A 261 4.98 -4.79 -21.12
C LEU A 261 5.30 -6.26 -21.48
N LEU A 262 4.55 -7.20 -20.89
CA LEU A 262 4.78 -8.64 -21.07
C LEU A 262 4.05 -9.17 -22.30
N THR A 263 4.63 -10.17 -22.94
CA THR A 263 3.94 -10.99 -23.95
C THR A 263 2.83 -11.81 -23.31
N ASP A 264 1.92 -12.37 -24.11
CA ASP A 264 0.81 -13.18 -23.58
C ASP A 264 1.30 -14.50 -22.98
N GLU A 265 2.41 -15.06 -23.45
CA GLU A 265 3.09 -16.22 -22.86
C GLU A 265 3.66 -15.88 -21.49
N GLN A 266 4.36 -14.74 -21.36
CA GLN A 266 4.88 -14.26 -20.08
C GLN A 266 3.78 -13.97 -19.07
N LYS A 267 2.64 -13.38 -19.49
CA LYS A 267 1.48 -13.16 -18.61
C LYS A 267 0.88 -14.46 -18.06
N LYS A 268 1.01 -15.56 -18.78
CA LYS A 268 0.61 -16.89 -18.32
C LYS A 268 1.63 -17.51 -17.36
N GLN A 269 2.89 -17.13 -17.44
CA GLN A 269 3.99 -17.70 -16.67
C GLN A 269 4.18 -17.00 -15.32
N TYR A 270 4.04 -15.66 -15.28
CA TYR A 270 4.36 -14.83 -14.11
C TYR A 270 3.11 -14.32 -13.39
N GLY A 271 3.27 -13.93 -12.13
CA GLY A 271 2.20 -13.38 -11.30
C GLY A 271 1.21 -14.43 -10.78
N HIS A 272 1.60 -15.69 -10.67
CA HIS A 272 0.75 -16.77 -10.18
C HIS A 272 0.79 -16.85 -8.65
N TYR A 273 0.04 -15.98 -7.97
CA TYR A 273 0.05 -15.86 -6.51
C TYR A 273 -0.26 -17.15 -5.75
N PRO A 274 -1.16 -18.04 -6.19
CA PRO A 274 -1.35 -19.35 -5.53
C PRO A 274 -0.06 -20.16 -5.43
N THR A 275 0.75 -20.17 -6.50
CA THR A 275 2.04 -20.87 -6.51
C THR A 275 3.12 -20.08 -5.77
N LEU A 276 3.15 -18.75 -5.97
CA LEU A 276 4.11 -17.86 -5.34
C LEU A 276 3.95 -17.83 -3.81
N GLY A 277 2.72 -17.81 -3.30
CA GLY A 277 2.44 -17.88 -1.87
C GLY A 277 3.02 -19.14 -1.23
N LYS A 278 2.84 -20.31 -1.86
CA LYS A 278 3.40 -21.59 -1.41
C LYS A 278 4.93 -21.59 -1.44
N LYS A 279 5.52 -21.05 -2.53
CA LYS A 279 6.97 -20.89 -2.66
C LYS A 279 7.54 -20.03 -1.53
N ILE A 280 6.97 -18.84 -1.30
CA ILE A 280 7.48 -17.93 -0.27
C ILE A 280 7.28 -18.51 1.14
N LYS A 281 6.13 -19.17 1.39
CA LYS A 281 5.89 -19.90 2.65
C LYS A 281 7.00 -20.91 2.93
N SER A 282 7.52 -21.60 1.92
CA SER A 282 8.60 -22.57 2.11
C SER A 282 9.97 -21.92 2.41
N LEU A 283 10.18 -20.66 2.02
CA LEU A 283 11.41 -19.92 2.28
C LEU A 283 11.44 -19.32 3.69
N ILE A 284 10.31 -18.87 4.21
CA ILE A 284 10.24 -18.24 5.53
C ILE A 284 10.05 -19.32 6.60
N ARG A 285 11.07 -19.54 7.41
CA ARG A 285 11.14 -20.66 8.35
C ARG A 285 9.96 -20.78 9.31
N LYS A 286 9.42 -19.64 9.80
CA LYS A 286 8.27 -19.59 10.73
C LYS A 286 7.11 -18.91 10.03
N SER A 287 6.49 -19.59 9.08
CA SER A 287 5.39 -18.99 8.34
C SER A 287 4.17 -19.89 8.21
N VAL A 288 3.03 -19.25 8.16
CA VAL A 288 1.73 -19.82 7.78
C VAL A 288 1.19 -19.14 6.53
N LEU A 289 0.40 -19.86 5.76
CA LEU A 289 -0.22 -19.35 4.52
C LEU A 289 -1.74 -19.46 4.66
N ALA A 290 -2.41 -18.31 4.53
CA ALA A 290 -3.85 -18.20 4.40
C ALA A 290 -4.21 -17.93 2.94
N GLU A 291 -4.89 -18.86 2.30
CA GLU A 291 -5.35 -18.77 0.90
C GLU A 291 -6.81 -18.32 0.89
N LEU A 292 -7.10 -17.18 0.24
CA LEU A 292 -8.44 -16.61 0.15
C LEU A 292 -9.03 -16.84 -1.25
N ALA A 293 -9.90 -17.83 -1.38
CA ALA A 293 -10.57 -18.16 -2.65
C ALA A 293 -11.46 -17.02 -3.15
N GLY A 294 -11.45 -16.76 -4.46
CA GLY A 294 -12.26 -15.72 -5.10
C GLY A 294 -11.79 -14.29 -4.80
N VAL A 295 -10.63 -14.11 -4.15
CA VAL A 295 -10.08 -12.82 -3.74
C VAL A 295 -8.90 -12.44 -4.63
N GLY A 296 -8.88 -11.18 -5.08
CA GLY A 296 -7.81 -10.58 -5.88
C GLY A 296 -6.69 -9.97 -5.05
N HIS A 297 -6.14 -8.85 -5.57
CA HIS A 297 -4.93 -8.23 -5.01
C HIS A 297 -5.12 -7.56 -3.65
N ILE A 298 -6.34 -7.13 -3.28
CA ILE A 298 -6.58 -6.32 -2.07
C ILE A 298 -7.57 -7.03 -1.13
N PRO A 299 -7.14 -8.10 -0.42
CA PRO A 299 -7.99 -8.90 0.46
C PRO A 299 -8.72 -8.10 1.53
N HIS A 300 -8.07 -7.14 2.19
CA HIS A 300 -8.68 -6.35 3.26
C HIS A 300 -9.83 -5.43 2.79
N ILE A 301 -9.85 -5.07 1.50
CA ILE A 301 -10.97 -4.34 0.90
C ILE A 301 -12.03 -5.31 0.38
N GLN A 302 -11.60 -6.32 -0.38
CA GLN A 302 -12.52 -7.21 -1.09
C GLN A 302 -13.23 -8.19 -0.15
N SER A 303 -12.58 -8.65 0.90
CA SER A 303 -13.06 -9.70 1.81
C SER A 303 -12.65 -9.43 3.25
N LEU A 304 -13.05 -8.26 3.80
CA LEU A 304 -12.63 -7.79 5.12
C LEU A 304 -12.86 -8.83 6.22
N ALA A 305 -14.01 -9.52 6.23
CA ALA A 305 -14.33 -10.50 7.27
C ALA A 305 -13.38 -11.71 7.25
N ALA A 306 -13.07 -12.26 6.06
CA ALA A 306 -12.13 -13.37 5.93
C ALA A 306 -10.71 -12.93 6.23
N TYR A 307 -10.29 -11.78 5.71
CA TYR A 307 -9.00 -11.17 5.99
C TYR A 307 -8.78 -10.93 7.49
N SER A 308 -9.72 -10.23 8.16
CA SER A 308 -9.62 -9.90 9.58
C SER A 308 -9.59 -11.14 10.47
N ARG A 309 -10.32 -12.20 10.10
CA ARG A 309 -10.25 -13.48 10.82
C ARG A 309 -8.84 -14.06 10.79
N GLN A 310 -8.21 -14.13 9.62
CA GLN A 310 -6.84 -14.65 9.49
C GLN A 310 -5.83 -13.78 10.24
N LEU A 311 -5.92 -12.45 10.05
CA LEU A 311 -5.08 -11.48 10.72
C LEU A 311 -5.17 -11.61 12.25
N LEU A 312 -6.38 -11.50 12.80
CA LEU A 312 -6.59 -11.49 14.25
C LEU A 312 -6.29 -12.84 14.91
N THR A 313 -6.58 -13.96 14.24
CA THR A 313 -6.18 -15.30 14.73
C THR A 313 -4.67 -15.35 14.88
N PHE A 314 -3.91 -14.98 13.85
CA PHE A 314 -2.45 -15.00 13.89
C PHE A 314 -1.85 -14.03 14.93
N LEU A 315 -2.41 -12.83 15.06
CA LEU A 315 -1.91 -11.85 16.03
C LEU A 315 -2.17 -12.25 17.49
N LYS A 316 -3.22 -13.04 17.77
CA LYS A 316 -3.58 -13.53 19.10
C LYS A 316 -2.84 -14.82 19.51
N GLU A 317 -2.18 -15.51 18.59
CA GLU A 317 -1.39 -16.71 18.93
C GLU A 317 -0.23 -16.33 19.85
N ARG A 318 -0.02 -17.11 20.92
CA ARG A 318 1.12 -16.87 21.82
C ARG A 318 2.43 -17.16 21.11
N PRO A 319 3.49 -16.33 21.30
CA PRO A 319 4.82 -16.66 20.80
C PRO A 319 5.26 -18.01 21.35
N GLY A 320 5.47 -19.02 20.48
CA GLY A 320 5.85 -20.37 20.86
C GLY A 320 4.78 -21.45 20.71
N GLY A 321 3.55 -21.10 20.34
CA GLY A 321 2.56 -22.04 19.84
C GLY A 321 3.07 -22.74 18.55
N ARG A 322 2.69 -24.00 18.32
CA ARG A 322 3.03 -24.71 17.06
C ARG A 322 2.34 -23.96 15.91
N LEU A 323 3.14 -23.30 15.05
CA LEU A 323 2.72 -22.80 13.74
C LEU A 323 2.50 -23.96 12.78
#